data_c37ebd84aecd4bec6d7c53b9081fdfe2
#
_entry.id   c37ebd84aecd4bec6d7c53b9081fdfe2
#
_cell.length_a   1.000
_cell.length_b   1.000
_cell.length_c   1.000
_cell.angle_alpha   90.00
_cell.angle_beta   90.00
_cell.angle_gamma   90.00
#
_symmetry.space_group_name_H-M   'P 1'
#
loop_
_entity.id
_entity.type
_entity.pdbx_description
1 polymer ?
#
loop_
_entity_poly.entity_id
_entity_poly.type
_entity_poly.pdbx_seq_one_letter_code
_entity_poly.pdbx_strand_id
1 'polypeptide(L)'
;MSRCKYADYATPNAEAMPSRMASKLTGISKSAINDHRSGKCICAKVAPAGESETHRPDGTADYVTMSDRAWGYDDFRQFIASKGQDPDAVTFTWGVTSTPTGGFFNKLLNVRPKTASAGGGPEWPVIQPAQPVNVVITDRPAKPVRGMKLAIKGADTQIGFRRLEDGSLDPFHDEAAMNVFIEVCKSYQPDKVQILGDFLDLASQGRFAQEASFAQTTQEALNTGHKFLATLRAACPDAEIVVIEGNHDKRMQNFIEANAIAAFGLKRAGLPESWPVMSLPYLLRLDELNIQYVDAYPAATDWDNATTRNIHGTKANSRGSTTSQYVFELPHLNTWAGHTHRVEVTYRSVMGARGEAIESYSANPGCLCRVDGAVPSVNGAISADGTAARVVENWQQGFGLAYYNDTESWPYVYRIRDGRALIDGMEIAA
;
A
#
# COMPACT_ATOMS: atom_id res chain seq x y z
N MET A 1 -29.85 -48.43 16.82
CA MET A 1 -29.50 -47.47 15.77
C MET A 1 -30.75 -46.63 15.49
N SER A 2 -30.76 -45.35 15.85
CA SER A 2 -31.82 -44.47 15.36
C SER A 2 -31.62 -44.33 13.85
N ARG A 3 -32.54 -44.91 13.07
CA ARG A 3 -32.53 -44.80 11.62
C ARG A 3 -32.53 -43.32 11.26
N CYS A 4 -31.66 -42.88 10.36
CA CYS A 4 -31.66 -41.50 9.93
C CYS A 4 -33.06 -41.13 9.45
N LYS A 5 -33.65 -40.08 10.01
CA LYS A 5 -35.01 -39.62 9.66
C LYS A 5 -35.19 -39.28 8.18
N TYR A 6 -34.15 -39.25 7.41
CA TYR A 6 -34.13 -38.99 5.98
C TYR A 6 -33.94 -40.28 5.15
N ALA A 7 -33.60 -41.42 5.79
CA ALA A 7 -33.28 -42.66 5.08
C ALA A 7 -34.43 -43.20 4.26
N ASP A 8 -35.67 -43.04 4.74
CA ASP A 8 -36.85 -43.52 4.07
C ASP A 8 -37.21 -42.76 2.79
N TYR A 9 -36.61 -41.59 2.57
CA TYR A 9 -36.81 -40.75 1.40
C TYR A 9 -35.65 -40.80 0.38
N ALA A 10 -34.66 -41.65 0.65
CA ALA A 10 -33.51 -41.87 -0.20
C ALA A 10 -33.45 -43.24 -0.87
N THR A 11 -34.46 -44.12 -0.60
CA THR A 11 -34.53 -45.46 -1.20
C THR A 11 -34.97 -45.40 -2.67
N PRO A 12 -34.67 -46.42 -3.49
CA PRO A 12 -34.99 -46.44 -4.93
C PRO A 12 -36.46 -46.17 -5.27
N ASN A 13 -37.38 -46.58 -4.39
CA ASN A 13 -38.81 -46.30 -4.59
C ASN A 13 -39.22 -44.85 -4.30
N ALA A 14 -38.38 -44.06 -3.65
CA ALA A 14 -38.57 -42.63 -3.42
C ALA A 14 -37.88 -41.76 -4.46
N GLU A 15 -37.04 -42.33 -5.32
CA GLU A 15 -36.37 -41.62 -6.42
C GLU A 15 -37.36 -41.04 -7.45
N ALA A 16 -38.54 -41.66 -7.60
CA ALA A 16 -39.59 -41.19 -8.50
C ALA A 16 -40.34 -39.94 -7.98
N MET A 17 -40.15 -39.56 -6.71
CA MET A 17 -40.89 -38.43 -6.14
C MET A 17 -40.06 -37.16 -6.17
N PRO A 18 -40.52 -36.07 -6.81
CA PRO A 18 -39.81 -34.79 -6.79
C PRO A 18 -39.53 -34.29 -5.35
N SER A 19 -38.35 -33.81 -5.09
CA SER A 19 -37.93 -33.33 -3.76
C SER A 19 -38.86 -32.27 -3.15
N ARG A 20 -39.56 -31.53 -4.00
CA ARG A 20 -40.58 -30.54 -3.61
C ARG A 20 -41.82 -31.17 -3.02
N MET A 21 -42.21 -32.33 -3.55
CA MET A 21 -43.38 -33.10 -3.07
C MET A 21 -43.05 -33.87 -1.80
N ALA A 22 -41.86 -34.46 -1.72
CA ALA A 22 -41.32 -35.09 -0.51
C ALA A 22 -41.21 -34.09 0.65
N SER A 23 -40.76 -32.87 0.39
CA SER A 23 -40.68 -31.80 1.38
C SER A 23 -42.05 -31.40 1.96
N LYS A 24 -43.08 -31.32 1.11
CA LYS A 24 -44.45 -31.00 1.55
C LYS A 24 -45.05 -32.10 2.41
N LEU A 25 -44.77 -33.36 2.11
CA LEU A 25 -45.33 -34.50 2.82
C LEU A 25 -44.66 -34.77 4.17
N THR A 26 -43.42 -34.40 4.30
CA THR A 26 -42.58 -34.78 5.44
C THR A 26 -42.21 -33.62 6.38
N GLY A 27 -42.46 -32.39 5.93
CA GLY A 27 -42.00 -31.20 6.66
C GLY A 27 -40.49 -31.00 6.63
N ILE A 28 -39.71 -31.83 5.91
CA ILE A 28 -38.26 -31.74 5.77
C ILE A 28 -37.94 -30.80 4.64
N SER A 29 -36.92 -29.91 4.83
CA SER A 29 -36.55 -28.94 3.80
C SER A 29 -36.12 -29.66 2.50
N LYS A 30 -36.44 -29.08 1.36
CA LYS A 30 -36.04 -29.57 0.03
C LYS A 30 -34.52 -29.72 -0.09
N SER A 31 -33.73 -28.79 0.53
CA SER A 31 -32.28 -28.84 0.57
C SER A 31 -31.78 -30.09 1.31
N ALA A 32 -32.31 -30.37 2.49
CA ALA A 32 -31.93 -31.55 3.28
C ALA A 32 -32.22 -32.87 2.58
N ILE A 33 -33.33 -32.96 1.83
CA ILE A 33 -33.67 -34.14 1.03
C ILE A 33 -32.71 -34.31 -0.15
N ASN A 34 -32.35 -33.20 -0.83
CA ASN A 34 -31.39 -33.22 -1.93
C ASN A 34 -29.99 -33.58 -1.46
N ASP A 35 -29.54 -33.03 -0.32
CA ASP A 35 -28.25 -33.35 0.25
C ASP A 35 -28.15 -34.83 0.66
N HIS A 36 -29.23 -35.42 1.15
CA HIS A 36 -29.25 -36.84 1.46
C HIS A 36 -29.18 -37.69 0.18
N ARG A 37 -29.96 -37.37 -0.85
CA ARG A 37 -29.94 -38.06 -2.16
C ARG A 37 -28.65 -37.96 -2.90
N SER A 38 -27.94 -36.82 -2.78
CA SER A 38 -26.64 -36.58 -3.40
C SER A 38 -25.46 -37.11 -2.58
N GLY A 39 -25.70 -37.79 -1.45
CA GLY A 39 -24.64 -38.29 -0.56
C GLY A 39 -23.90 -37.21 0.24
N LYS A 40 -24.36 -35.96 0.20
CA LYS A 40 -23.78 -34.85 0.95
C LYS A 40 -24.27 -34.73 2.39
N CYS A 41 -25.33 -35.47 2.74
CA CYS A 41 -25.84 -35.47 4.10
C CYS A 41 -24.87 -36.14 5.05
N ILE A 42 -24.71 -35.59 6.26
CA ILE A 42 -23.88 -36.17 7.32
C ILE A 42 -24.26 -37.62 7.63
N CYS A 43 -25.54 -37.98 7.50
CA CYS A 43 -25.99 -39.35 7.70
C CYS A 43 -25.65 -40.31 6.54
N ALA A 44 -25.40 -39.81 5.34
CA ALA A 44 -24.89 -40.62 4.22
C ALA A 44 -23.34 -40.85 4.36
N LYS A 45 -22.69 -40.12 5.23
CA LYS A 45 -21.32 -40.33 5.66
C LYS A 45 -21.29 -41.21 6.92
N VAL A 46 -22.15 -42.22 7.02
CA VAL A 46 -22.00 -43.25 8.08
C VAL A 46 -20.64 -43.87 7.85
N ALA A 47 -19.75 -43.65 8.81
CA ALA A 47 -18.45 -44.29 8.80
C ALA A 47 -18.61 -45.81 8.59
N PRO A 48 -17.74 -46.44 7.83
CA PRO A 48 -17.70 -47.91 7.78
C PRO A 48 -17.63 -48.42 9.22
N ALA A 49 -18.39 -49.45 9.50
CA ALA A 49 -18.32 -50.15 10.77
C ALA A 49 -16.92 -50.79 10.84
N GLY A 50 -16.03 -50.17 11.59
CA GLY A 50 -14.71 -50.72 11.76
C GLY A 50 -13.59 -49.66 11.75
N GLU A 51 -12.39 -50.09 12.06
CA GLU A 51 -11.16 -49.30 11.95
C GLU A 51 -10.88 -48.98 10.48
N SER A 52 -10.46 -47.76 10.19
CA SER A 52 -10.07 -47.36 8.86
C SER A 52 -8.77 -46.55 8.86
N GLU A 53 -7.98 -46.77 7.85
CA GLU A 53 -6.74 -46.06 7.59
C GLU A 53 -6.76 -45.56 6.14
N THR A 54 -6.52 -44.28 5.92
CA THR A 54 -6.55 -43.66 4.60
C THR A 54 -5.26 -42.86 4.43
N HIS A 55 -4.51 -43.19 3.39
CA HIS A 55 -3.32 -42.45 2.98
C HIS A 55 -3.62 -41.64 1.73
N ARG A 56 -3.16 -40.40 1.70
CA ARG A 56 -3.29 -39.49 0.54
C ARG A 56 -1.97 -39.38 -0.22
N PRO A 57 -2.02 -39.04 -1.53
CA PRO A 57 -0.82 -38.89 -2.34
C PRO A 57 0.18 -37.85 -1.83
N ASP A 58 -0.27 -36.88 -1.01
CA ASP A 58 0.52 -35.84 -0.39
C ASP A 58 1.24 -36.30 0.90
N GLY A 59 1.17 -37.58 1.22
CA GLY A 59 1.77 -38.16 2.43
C GLY A 59 0.95 -37.95 3.72
N THR A 60 -0.24 -37.35 3.63
CA THR A 60 -1.15 -37.18 4.77
C THR A 60 -1.93 -38.47 5.02
N ALA A 61 -2.07 -38.86 6.29
CA ALA A 61 -2.85 -40.02 6.69
C ALA A 61 -3.99 -39.65 7.64
N ASP A 62 -5.10 -40.37 7.52
CA ASP A 62 -6.23 -40.31 8.46
C ASP A 62 -6.45 -41.71 9.03
N TYR A 63 -6.69 -41.78 10.34
CA TYR A 63 -6.97 -43.03 11.05
C TYR A 63 -8.27 -42.90 11.84
N VAL A 64 -9.09 -43.92 11.80
CA VAL A 64 -10.26 -44.08 12.66
C VAL A 64 -10.15 -45.41 13.38
N THR A 65 -10.19 -45.40 14.69
CA THR A 65 -10.18 -46.62 15.50
C THR A 65 -11.35 -46.63 16.49
N MET A 66 -11.75 -47.81 16.93
CA MET A 66 -12.79 -48.00 17.92
C MET A 66 -12.21 -48.44 19.26
N SER A 67 -12.73 -47.89 20.34
CA SER A 67 -12.39 -48.34 21.69
C SER A 67 -13.58 -48.24 22.64
N ASP A 68 -13.47 -48.84 23.77
CA ASP A 68 -14.43 -48.82 24.89
C ASP A 68 -14.40 -47.50 25.68
N ARG A 69 -13.34 -46.69 25.50
CA ARG A 69 -13.20 -45.39 26.13
C ARG A 69 -12.82 -44.30 25.12
N ALA A 70 -13.15 -43.06 25.44
CA ALA A 70 -12.64 -41.89 24.73
C ALA A 70 -11.13 -41.76 24.90
N TRP A 71 -10.41 -41.54 23.81
CA TRP A 71 -8.97 -41.25 23.82
C TRP A 71 -8.70 -39.80 24.18
N GLY A 72 -7.69 -39.59 25.01
CA GLY A 72 -7.06 -38.29 25.22
C GLY A 72 -5.88 -38.08 24.29
N TYR A 73 -5.25 -36.91 24.40
CA TYR A 73 -4.13 -36.53 23.56
C TYR A 73 -2.95 -37.53 23.61
N ASP A 74 -2.66 -38.06 24.78
CA ASP A 74 -1.57 -39.02 24.97
C ASP A 74 -1.86 -40.39 24.31
N ASP A 75 -3.12 -40.81 24.27
CA ASP A 75 -3.51 -42.03 23.58
C ASP A 75 -3.27 -41.92 22.07
N PHE A 76 -3.60 -40.74 21.49
CA PHE A 76 -3.32 -40.46 20.09
C PHE A 76 -1.81 -40.44 19.81
N ARG A 77 -1.00 -39.92 20.69
CA ARG A 77 0.47 -39.96 20.57
C ARG A 77 1.00 -41.38 20.60
N GLN A 78 0.53 -42.22 21.51
CA GLN A 78 0.89 -43.63 21.58
C GLN A 78 0.46 -44.37 20.30
N PHE A 79 -0.70 -44.08 19.79
CA PHE A 79 -1.19 -44.65 18.52
C PHE A 79 -0.26 -44.27 17.33
N ILE A 80 0.16 -43.03 17.23
CA ILE A 80 1.13 -42.57 16.22
C ILE A 80 2.43 -43.33 16.32
N ALA A 81 2.95 -43.48 17.57
CA ALA A 81 4.16 -44.23 17.81
C ALA A 81 4.00 -45.71 17.42
N SER A 82 2.83 -46.34 17.69
CA SER A 82 2.53 -47.71 17.26
C SER A 82 2.51 -47.91 15.74
N LYS A 83 2.30 -46.82 14.99
CA LYS A 83 2.36 -46.82 13.53
C LYS A 83 3.79 -46.55 12.99
N GLY A 84 4.78 -46.55 13.87
CA GLY A 84 6.19 -46.35 13.52
C GLY A 84 6.58 -44.91 13.21
N GLN A 85 5.74 -43.95 13.61
CA GLN A 85 6.00 -42.52 13.43
C GLN A 85 6.37 -41.88 14.78
N ASP A 86 7.28 -40.92 14.77
CA ASP A 86 7.58 -40.11 15.94
C ASP A 86 6.46 -39.09 16.17
N PRO A 87 5.72 -39.17 17.33
CA PRO A 87 4.65 -38.21 17.62
C PRO A 87 5.10 -36.77 17.70
N ASP A 88 6.38 -36.51 17.95
CA ASP A 88 6.95 -35.18 18.01
C ASP A 88 7.35 -34.67 16.62
N ALA A 89 7.51 -35.56 15.64
CA ALA A 89 7.85 -35.26 14.26
C ALA A 89 6.63 -35.08 13.33
N VAL A 90 5.41 -35.24 13.85
CA VAL A 90 4.18 -35.11 13.05
C VAL A 90 3.24 -34.06 13.61
N THR A 91 2.42 -33.48 12.74
CA THR A 91 1.23 -32.68 13.11
C THR A 91 -0.01 -33.48 12.83
N PHE A 92 -1.04 -33.34 13.66
CA PHE A 92 -2.32 -34.00 13.49
C PHE A 92 -3.46 -33.23 14.17
N THR A 93 -4.69 -33.50 13.73
CA THR A 93 -5.91 -33.11 14.42
C THR A 93 -6.62 -34.38 14.92
N TRP A 94 -7.35 -34.28 16.02
CA TRP A 94 -8.04 -35.42 16.59
C TRP A 94 -9.45 -35.07 17.05
N GLY A 95 -10.27 -36.08 17.14
CA GLY A 95 -11.63 -35.97 17.64
C GLY A 95 -12.16 -37.32 18.13
N VAL A 96 -13.10 -37.26 19.04
CA VAL A 96 -13.75 -38.46 19.61
C VAL A 96 -15.26 -38.32 19.43
N THR A 97 -15.91 -39.39 18.98
CA THR A 97 -17.36 -39.43 18.82
C THR A 97 -17.89 -40.71 19.48
N SER A 98 -18.84 -40.58 20.40
CA SER A 98 -19.51 -41.76 21.00
C SER A 98 -20.33 -42.49 19.97
N THR A 99 -20.34 -43.84 20.08
CA THR A 99 -21.22 -44.70 19.28
C THR A 99 -22.54 -44.94 20.02
N PRO A 100 -23.62 -45.25 19.29
CA PRO A 100 -24.93 -45.60 19.89
C PRO A 100 -24.88 -46.86 20.78
N THR A 101 -23.86 -47.68 20.63
CA THR A 101 -23.65 -48.95 21.33
C THR A 101 -22.74 -48.89 22.54
N GLY A 102 -22.32 -47.68 22.93
CA GLY A 102 -21.51 -47.46 24.16
C GLY A 102 -20.01 -47.44 23.95
N GLY A 103 -19.50 -47.52 22.71
CA GLY A 103 -18.07 -47.35 22.39
C GLY A 103 -17.74 -45.94 21.83
N PHE A 104 -16.48 -45.72 21.45
CA PHE A 104 -15.99 -44.45 20.89
C PHE A 104 -15.28 -44.67 19.58
N PHE A 105 -15.55 -43.80 18.62
CA PHE A 105 -14.71 -43.61 17.45
C PHE A 105 -13.68 -42.54 17.75
N ASN A 106 -12.42 -42.94 17.81
CA ASN A 106 -11.29 -42.06 17.97
C ASN A 106 -10.73 -41.78 16.57
N LYS A 107 -10.73 -40.53 16.18
CA LYS A 107 -10.35 -40.06 14.83
C LYS A 107 -9.06 -39.27 14.93
N LEU A 108 -8.07 -39.69 14.21
CA LEU A 108 -6.81 -39.00 14.03
C LEU A 108 -6.74 -38.57 12.56
N LEU A 109 -6.73 -37.28 12.31
CA LEU A 109 -6.89 -36.72 10.97
C LEU A 109 -5.70 -35.85 10.59
N ASN A 110 -5.40 -35.81 9.31
CA ASN A 110 -4.33 -34.97 8.76
C ASN A 110 -2.96 -35.24 9.40
N VAL A 111 -2.65 -36.50 9.72
CA VAL A 111 -1.32 -36.88 10.19
C VAL A 111 -0.32 -36.66 9.09
N ARG A 112 0.63 -35.76 9.28
CA ARG A 112 1.70 -35.46 8.33
C ARG A 112 2.98 -35.10 9.04
N PRO A 113 4.15 -35.36 8.46
CA PRO A 113 5.41 -34.94 9.05
C PRO A 113 5.39 -33.45 9.36
N LYS A 114 5.92 -33.07 10.51
CA LYS A 114 6.33 -31.68 10.73
C LYS A 114 7.43 -31.43 9.72
N THR A 115 7.14 -30.71 8.64
CA THR A 115 8.23 -30.17 7.83
C THR A 115 9.09 -29.33 8.77
N ALA A 116 10.40 -29.43 8.64
CA ALA A 116 11.39 -28.80 9.54
C ALA A 116 11.26 -27.28 9.62
N SER A 117 10.30 -26.70 8.94
CA SER A 117 9.87 -25.30 8.98
C SER A 117 8.37 -25.18 9.05
N ALA A 118 7.65 -26.09 9.68
CA ALA A 118 6.22 -25.94 9.94
C ALA A 118 5.90 -24.85 11.00
N GLY A 119 6.86 -24.04 11.34
CA GLY A 119 6.70 -22.80 12.12
C GLY A 119 6.85 -21.54 11.30
N GLY A 120 7.11 -21.64 9.99
CA GLY A 120 7.32 -20.49 9.14
C GLY A 120 6.33 -20.47 7.99
N GLY A 121 5.50 -19.43 7.92
CA GLY A 121 5.24 -18.83 6.62
C GLY A 121 6.57 -18.64 5.88
N PRO A 122 6.59 -18.19 4.63
CA PRO A 122 7.83 -17.90 3.93
C PRO A 122 8.75 -17.13 4.90
N GLU A 123 10.02 -17.56 4.98
CA GLU A 123 11.00 -16.83 5.79
C GLU A 123 10.88 -15.35 5.50
N TRP A 124 10.85 -14.54 6.55
CA TRP A 124 10.88 -13.10 6.36
C TRP A 124 12.06 -12.77 5.47
N PRO A 125 11.86 -12.01 4.38
CA PRO A 125 12.97 -11.62 3.53
C PRO A 125 14.02 -10.94 4.41
N VAL A 126 15.28 -11.35 4.27
CA VAL A 126 16.40 -10.69 4.94
C VAL A 126 16.54 -9.32 4.32
N ILE A 127 15.92 -8.35 4.97
CA ILE A 127 16.07 -6.95 4.63
C ILE A 127 17.44 -6.54 5.15
N GLN A 128 18.35 -6.18 4.24
CA GLN A 128 19.62 -5.60 4.65
C GLN A 128 19.32 -4.29 5.38
N PRO A 129 19.85 -4.09 6.59
CA PRO A 129 19.63 -2.84 7.30
C PRO A 129 20.17 -1.70 6.46
N ALA A 130 19.32 -0.72 6.15
CA ALA A 130 19.79 0.54 5.58
C ALA A 130 20.77 1.20 6.57
N GLN A 131 21.86 1.74 6.03
CA GLN A 131 22.76 2.53 6.87
C GLN A 131 21.98 3.74 7.41
N PRO A 132 21.99 3.99 8.73
CA PRO A 132 21.29 5.13 9.29
C PRO A 132 21.86 6.42 8.67
N VAL A 133 21.00 7.24 8.10
CA VAL A 133 21.39 8.58 7.63
C VAL A 133 21.35 9.49 8.85
N ASN A 134 22.54 9.86 9.35
CA ASN A 134 22.64 10.85 10.40
C ASN A 134 22.81 12.23 9.74
N VAL A 135 21.82 13.10 9.94
CA VAL A 135 21.94 14.51 9.50
C VAL A 135 22.83 15.25 10.50
N VAL A 136 24.06 15.54 10.09
CA VAL A 136 24.96 16.37 10.85
C VAL A 136 25.04 17.73 10.15
N ILE A 137 24.46 18.75 10.77
CA ILE A 137 24.51 20.12 10.25
C ILE A 137 25.83 20.76 10.76
N THR A 138 26.86 20.71 9.92
CA THR A 138 28.16 21.30 10.22
C THR A 138 28.24 22.78 9.85
N ASP A 139 27.54 23.15 8.78
CA ASP A 139 27.47 24.54 8.32
C ASP A 139 26.04 24.99 8.21
N ARG A 140 25.73 26.19 8.68
CA ARG A 140 24.45 26.85 8.44
C ARG A 140 24.68 27.98 7.43
N PRO A 141 24.26 27.78 6.16
CA PRO A 141 24.34 28.85 5.17
C PRO A 141 23.58 30.07 5.66
N ALA A 142 24.16 31.26 5.46
CA ALA A 142 23.48 32.48 5.82
C ALA A 142 22.19 32.63 5.01
N LYS A 143 21.06 32.78 5.71
CA LYS A 143 19.77 33.01 5.06
C LYS A 143 19.77 34.38 4.41
N PRO A 144 19.48 34.51 3.11
CA PRO A 144 19.36 35.82 2.47
C PRO A 144 18.28 36.68 3.12
N VAL A 145 18.59 37.97 3.32
CA VAL A 145 17.58 38.94 3.80
C VAL A 145 16.61 39.24 2.65
N ARG A 146 15.33 38.91 2.83
CA ARG A 146 14.27 39.16 1.86
C ARG A 146 13.16 40.00 2.48
N GLY A 147 12.47 40.78 1.65
CA GLY A 147 11.28 41.53 2.07
C GLY A 147 10.05 40.63 2.19
N MET A 148 10.08 39.44 1.59
CA MET A 148 9.03 38.40 1.64
C MET A 148 9.63 37.07 2.02
N LYS A 149 8.81 36.19 2.59
CA LYS A 149 9.16 34.77 2.78
C LYS A 149 9.25 34.07 1.44
N LEU A 150 10.04 33.01 1.36
CA LEU A 150 10.17 32.16 0.22
C LEU A 150 9.78 30.72 0.55
N ALA A 151 8.83 30.17 -0.21
CA ALA A 151 8.55 28.75 -0.24
C ALA A 151 9.07 28.15 -1.56
N ILE A 152 9.72 26.97 -1.49
CA ILE A 152 10.10 26.18 -2.65
C ILE A 152 9.25 24.92 -2.68
N LYS A 153 8.70 24.57 -3.85
CA LYS A 153 7.71 23.53 -4.02
C LYS A 153 8.17 22.51 -5.05
N GLY A 154 8.23 21.25 -4.63
CA GLY A 154 8.35 20.09 -5.51
C GLY A 154 7.09 19.25 -5.45
N ALA A 155 6.90 18.37 -6.40
CA ALA A 155 5.79 17.43 -6.43
C ALA A 155 6.19 16.15 -7.16
N ASP A 156 5.42 15.09 -6.94
CA ASP A 156 5.42 13.91 -7.80
C ASP A 156 6.85 13.36 -8.00
N THR A 157 7.56 13.12 -6.90
CA THR A 157 8.88 12.48 -6.94
C THR A 157 8.77 11.03 -7.37
N GLN A 158 7.62 10.38 -7.09
CA GLN A 158 7.31 8.99 -7.43
C GLN A 158 8.47 8.04 -7.05
N ILE A 159 9.08 8.25 -5.87
CA ILE A 159 10.18 7.39 -5.44
C ILE A 159 9.68 5.95 -5.34
N GLY A 160 10.20 5.12 -6.20
CA GLY A 160 9.80 3.73 -6.35
C GLY A 160 10.70 3.05 -7.36
N PHE A 161 10.52 1.74 -7.51
CA PHE A 161 11.37 0.91 -8.33
C PHE A 161 10.58 -0.21 -9.01
N ARG A 162 11.09 -0.63 -10.17
CA ARG A 162 10.80 -1.90 -10.81
C ARG A 162 12.04 -2.80 -10.68
N ARG A 163 11.82 -4.07 -10.42
CA ARG A 163 12.88 -5.08 -10.46
C ARG A 163 12.96 -5.64 -11.87
N LEU A 164 14.13 -5.56 -12.46
CA LEU A 164 14.42 -6.15 -13.78
C LEU A 164 14.72 -7.64 -13.67
N GLU A 165 14.82 -8.34 -14.81
CA GLU A 165 15.07 -9.78 -14.87
C GLU A 165 16.43 -10.18 -14.27
N ASP A 166 17.43 -9.31 -14.36
CA ASP A 166 18.75 -9.51 -13.76
C ASP A 166 18.79 -9.22 -12.23
N GLY A 167 17.64 -8.85 -11.64
CA GLY A 167 17.50 -8.52 -10.24
C GLY A 167 17.86 -7.09 -9.87
N SER A 168 18.36 -6.28 -10.81
CA SER A 168 18.61 -4.85 -10.59
C SER A 168 17.31 -4.06 -10.40
N LEU A 169 17.42 -2.87 -9.83
CA LEU A 169 16.28 -1.98 -9.60
C LEU A 169 16.33 -0.81 -10.59
N ASP A 170 15.26 -0.64 -11.34
CA ASP A 170 15.04 0.50 -12.24
C ASP A 170 14.14 1.53 -11.54
N PRO A 171 14.64 2.75 -11.26
CA PRO A 171 13.90 3.76 -10.52
C PRO A 171 12.81 4.41 -11.37
N PHE A 172 11.71 4.82 -10.71
CA PHE A 172 10.68 5.68 -11.32
C PHE A 172 10.99 7.17 -11.13
N HIS A 173 11.70 7.51 -10.05
CA HIS A 173 12.19 8.86 -9.79
C HIS A 173 13.39 9.19 -10.65
N ASP A 174 13.65 10.49 -10.80
CA ASP A 174 14.83 10.99 -11.51
C ASP A 174 15.80 11.61 -10.51
N GLU A 175 16.93 10.93 -10.26
CA GLU A 175 17.94 11.39 -9.29
C GLU A 175 18.52 12.74 -9.67
N ALA A 176 18.74 13.02 -10.95
CA ALA A 176 19.28 14.30 -11.39
C ALA A 176 18.28 15.44 -11.14
N ALA A 177 16.97 15.23 -11.44
CA ALA A 177 15.96 16.22 -11.14
C ALA A 177 15.81 16.47 -9.63
N MET A 178 15.86 15.41 -8.81
CA MET A 178 15.81 15.50 -7.35
C MET A 178 17.03 16.26 -6.79
N ASN A 179 18.22 16.02 -7.33
CA ASN A 179 19.44 16.72 -6.92
C ASN A 179 19.41 18.20 -7.31
N VAL A 180 18.91 18.55 -8.51
CA VAL A 180 18.70 19.95 -8.89
C VAL A 180 17.76 20.64 -7.89
N PHE A 181 16.67 19.98 -7.50
CA PHE A 181 15.74 20.52 -6.50
C PHE A 181 16.43 20.79 -5.16
N ILE A 182 17.28 19.87 -4.68
CA ILE A 182 18.07 20.05 -3.45
C ILE A 182 19.06 21.22 -3.60
N GLU A 183 19.78 21.33 -4.72
CA GLU A 183 20.74 22.41 -4.94
C GLU A 183 20.05 23.79 -5.06
N VAL A 184 18.85 23.85 -5.63
CA VAL A 184 18.02 25.06 -5.60
C VAL A 184 17.66 25.42 -4.15
N CYS A 185 17.17 24.48 -3.37
CA CYS A 185 16.83 24.71 -1.98
C CYS A 185 18.04 25.16 -1.16
N LYS A 186 19.18 24.54 -1.36
CA LYS A 186 20.46 24.90 -0.72
C LYS A 186 20.92 26.29 -1.10
N SER A 187 20.82 26.66 -2.38
CA SER A 187 21.25 27.95 -2.89
C SER A 187 20.35 29.10 -2.42
N TYR A 188 19.05 28.85 -2.38
CA TYR A 188 18.08 29.90 -2.05
C TYR A 188 17.75 30.01 -0.56
N GLN A 189 18.05 28.98 0.27
CA GLN A 189 17.76 28.96 1.71
C GLN A 189 16.31 29.44 1.99
N PRO A 190 15.26 28.68 1.59
CA PRO A 190 13.87 29.10 1.74
C PRO A 190 13.43 29.13 3.19
N ASP A 191 12.32 29.80 3.45
CA ASP A 191 11.60 29.73 4.73
C ASP A 191 10.83 28.42 4.85
N LYS A 192 10.33 27.92 3.72
CA LYS A 192 9.51 26.71 3.65
C LYS A 192 9.84 25.87 2.41
N VAL A 193 9.86 24.56 2.57
CA VAL A 193 9.94 23.61 1.46
C VAL A 193 8.72 22.70 1.53
N GLN A 194 8.03 22.51 0.40
CA GLN A 194 6.84 21.68 0.33
C GLN A 194 6.98 20.65 -0.77
N ILE A 195 6.66 19.39 -0.45
CA ILE A 195 6.49 18.32 -1.42
C ILE A 195 4.96 18.10 -1.55
N LEU A 196 4.42 18.41 -2.71
CA LEU A 196 2.98 18.46 -2.97
C LEU A 196 2.39 17.07 -3.31
N GLY A 197 2.80 16.05 -2.57
CA GLY A 197 2.27 14.70 -2.68
C GLY A 197 2.92 13.82 -3.75
N ASP A 198 2.48 12.57 -3.78
CA ASP A 198 3.03 11.48 -4.59
C ASP A 198 4.55 11.39 -4.41
N PHE A 199 4.94 11.44 -3.12
CA PHE A 199 6.34 11.36 -2.73
C PHE A 199 6.89 9.96 -3.00
N LEU A 200 6.17 8.91 -2.58
CA LEU A 200 6.48 7.52 -2.95
C LEU A 200 5.50 7.00 -4.00
N ASP A 201 5.95 6.16 -4.93
CA ASP A 201 5.04 5.52 -5.88
C ASP A 201 4.23 4.40 -5.25
N LEU A 202 4.87 3.51 -4.47
CA LEU A 202 4.25 2.35 -3.85
C LEU A 202 3.47 1.47 -4.85
N ALA A 203 4.04 1.16 -6.01
CA ALA A 203 3.41 0.40 -7.09
C ALA A 203 2.84 -0.93 -6.62
N SER A 204 3.57 -1.65 -5.73
CA SER A 204 3.14 -2.94 -5.15
C SER A 204 1.89 -2.88 -4.27
N GLN A 205 1.43 -1.68 -3.91
CA GLN A 205 0.25 -1.45 -3.08
C GLN A 205 -0.89 -0.78 -3.86
N GLY A 206 -0.71 -0.62 -5.17
CA GLY A 206 -1.71 -0.06 -6.07
C GLY A 206 -2.94 -0.95 -6.24
N ARG A 207 -4.06 -0.35 -6.63
CA ARG A 207 -5.34 -1.06 -6.88
C ARG A 207 -5.40 -1.78 -8.23
N PHE A 208 -4.47 -1.51 -9.13
CA PHE A 208 -4.41 -2.13 -10.45
C PHE A 208 -3.73 -3.50 -10.39
N ALA A 209 -3.81 -4.25 -11.49
CA ALA A 209 -3.14 -5.54 -11.59
C ALA A 209 -1.66 -5.40 -11.23
N GLN A 210 -1.20 -6.26 -10.31
CA GLN A 210 0.17 -6.21 -9.82
C GLN A 210 1.09 -6.95 -10.79
N GLU A 211 2.26 -6.39 -11.01
CA GLU A 211 3.35 -7.03 -11.74
C GLU A 211 4.34 -7.65 -10.75
N ALA A 212 4.90 -8.80 -11.11
CA ALA A 212 5.94 -9.44 -10.29
C ALA A 212 7.18 -8.55 -10.09
N SER A 213 7.44 -7.67 -11.05
CA SER A 213 8.52 -6.69 -11.02
C SER A 213 8.42 -5.66 -9.87
N PHE A 214 7.24 -5.48 -9.26
CA PHE A 214 7.06 -4.59 -8.11
C PHE A 214 7.30 -5.29 -6.76
N ALA A 215 7.49 -6.60 -6.76
CA ALA A 215 7.73 -7.33 -5.53
C ALA A 215 9.04 -6.90 -4.86
N GLN A 216 9.00 -6.75 -3.51
CA GLN A 216 10.16 -6.44 -2.68
C GLN A 216 10.88 -5.11 -3.05
N THR A 217 10.14 -4.12 -3.55
CA THR A 217 10.70 -2.80 -3.90
C THR A 217 10.36 -1.71 -2.87
N THR A 218 9.40 -1.96 -2.00
CA THR A 218 8.90 -0.95 -1.02
C THR A 218 9.99 -0.50 -0.05
N GLN A 219 10.84 -1.42 0.45
CA GLN A 219 11.89 -1.05 1.39
C GLN A 219 12.92 -0.12 0.74
N GLU A 220 13.31 -0.38 -0.51
CA GLU A 220 14.24 0.49 -1.23
C GLU A 220 13.64 1.87 -1.52
N ALA A 221 12.34 1.93 -1.80
CA ALA A 221 11.63 3.19 -1.92
C ALA A 221 11.66 3.99 -0.60
N LEU A 222 11.41 3.34 0.53
CA LEU A 222 11.50 3.96 1.85
C LEU A 222 12.93 4.45 2.17
N ASN A 223 13.94 3.64 1.88
CA ASN A 223 15.35 3.99 2.10
C ASN A 223 15.74 5.21 1.26
N THR A 224 15.38 5.21 -0.01
CA THR A 224 15.65 6.32 -0.95
C THR A 224 14.90 7.58 -0.55
N GLY A 225 13.62 7.45 -0.20
CA GLY A 225 12.81 8.57 0.28
C GLY A 225 13.37 9.20 1.55
N HIS A 226 13.75 8.37 2.53
CA HIS A 226 14.39 8.87 3.76
C HIS A 226 15.73 9.59 3.46
N LYS A 227 16.58 9.01 2.59
CA LYS A 227 17.86 9.63 2.18
C LYS A 227 17.62 10.99 1.51
N PHE A 228 16.66 11.10 0.61
CA PHE A 228 16.31 12.36 -0.04
C PHE A 228 15.89 13.42 0.98
N LEU A 229 14.97 13.08 1.88
CA LEU A 229 14.48 14.00 2.91
C LEU A 229 15.57 14.41 3.91
N ALA A 230 16.45 13.48 4.28
CA ALA A 230 17.60 13.78 5.14
C ALA A 230 18.58 14.74 4.45
N THR A 231 18.87 14.53 3.16
CA THR A 231 19.70 15.42 2.36
C THR A 231 19.07 16.80 2.21
N LEU A 232 17.76 16.86 1.97
CA LEU A 232 17.00 18.11 1.89
C LEU A 232 17.04 18.87 3.23
N ARG A 233 16.87 18.18 4.36
CA ARG A 233 16.99 18.77 5.70
C ARG A 233 18.40 19.32 5.95
N ALA A 234 19.43 18.60 5.53
CA ALA A 234 20.81 19.07 5.64
C ALA A 234 21.08 20.31 4.77
N ALA A 235 20.48 20.36 3.57
CA ALA A 235 20.60 21.51 2.66
C ALA A 235 19.87 22.76 3.18
N CYS A 236 18.74 22.57 3.88
CA CYS A 236 17.88 23.65 4.42
C CYS A 236 17.60 23.43 5.91
N PRO A 237 18.61 23.63 6.80
CA PRO A 237 18.49 23.28 8.22
C PRO A 237 17.42 24.07 8.96
N ASP A 238 17.15 25.30 8.55
CA ASP A 238 16.23 26.22 9.21
C ASP A 238 14.87 26.35 8.51
N ALA A 239 14.65 25.62 7.40
CA ALA A 239 13.38 25.65 6.69
C ALA A 239 12.30 24.81 7.39
N GLU A 240 11.08 25.28 7.36
CA GLU A 240 9.92 24.39 7.57
C GLU A 240 9.82 23.44 6.38
N ILE A 241 9.82 22.13 6.61
CA ILE A 241 9.66 21.13 5.55
C ILE A 241 8.35 20.40 5.76
N VAL A 242 7.52 20.37 4.72
CA VAL A 242 6.19 19.76 4.73
C VAL A 242 6.05 18.79 3.57
N VAL A 243 5.60 17.58 3.85
CA VAL A 243 5.19 16.59 2.85
C VAL A 243 3.66 16.46 2.92
N ILE A 244 2.99 16.74 1.83
CA ILE A 244 1.54 16.57 1.69
C ILE A 244 1.24 15.19 1.13
N GLU A 245 0.25 14.49 1.66
CA GLU A 245 -0.14 13.17 1.18
C GLU A 245 -0.74 13.26 -0.23
N GLY A 246 -0.20 12.47 -1.17
CA GLY A 246 -0.76 12.26 -2.50
C GLY A 246 -1.55 10.95 -2.61
N ASN A 247 -2.10 10.68 -3.78
CA ASN A 247 -2.87 9.44 -3.99
C ASN A 247 -1.98 8.18 -4.00
N HIS A 248 -0.71 8.30 -4.37
CA HIS A 248 0.24 7.20 -4.29
C HIS A 248 0.68 6.95 -2.85
N ASP A 249 0.95 7.99 -2.08
CA ASP A 249 1.29 7.89 -0.67
C ASP A 249 0.16 7.20 0.13
N LYS A 250 -1.10 7.51 -0.21
CA LYS A 250 -2.29 6.90 0.38
C LYS A 250 -2.44 5.42 0.10
N ARG A 251 -1.72 4.86 -0.89
CA ARG A 251 -1.81 3.42 -1.24
C ARG A 251 -1.48 2.51 -0.07
N MET A 252 -0.49 2.87 0.76
CA MET A 252 -0.12 2.05 1.93
C MET A 252 -1.30 1.92 2.90
N GLN A 253 -1.93 3.01 3.27
CA GLN A 253 -3.09 2.98 4.16
C GLN A 253 -4.25 2.20 3.55
N ASN A 254 -4.60 2.47 2.28
CA ASN A 254 -5.67 1.77 1.57
C ASN A 254 -5.40 0.26 1.49
N PHE A 255 -4.15 -0.14 1.26
CA PHE A 255 -3.76 -1.55 1.23
C PHE A 255 -3.94 -2.23 2.59
N ILE A 256 -3.57 -1.56 3.69
CA ILE A 256 -3.75 -2.07 5.05
C ILE A 256 -5.25 -2.20 5.36
N GLU A 257 -6.06 -1.20 5.04
CA GLU A 257 -7.51 -1.24 5.24
C GLU A 257 -8.18 -2.38 4.48
N ALA A 258 -7.77 -2.61 3.23
CA ALA A 258 -8.36 -3.62 2.36
C ALA A 258 -7.89 -5.05 2.68
N ASN A 259 -6.63 -5.23 3.11
CA ASN A 259 -6.01 -6.56 3.18
C ASN A 259 -5.54 -6.97 4.58
N ALA A 260 -5.35 -6.00 5.48
CA ALA A 260 -4.75 -6.23 6.80
C ALA A 260 -5.34 -5.30 7.87
N ILE A 261 -6.66 -5.18 7.92
CA ILE A 261 -7.36 -4.22 8.81
C ILE A 261 -6.93 -4.32 10.28
N ALA A 262 -6.51 -5.52 10.73
CA ALA A 262 -5.99 -5.70 12.08
C ALA A 262 -4.65 -4.98 12.34
N ALA A 263 -3.93 -4.60 11.29
CA ALA A 263 -2.69 -3.82 11.39
C ALA A 263 -2.94 -2.30 11.33
N PHE A 264 -4.17 -1.87 11.01
CA PHE A 264 -4.51 -0.45 10.91
C PHE A 264 -4.39 0.24 12.26
N GLY A 265 -3.60 1.31 12.32
CA GLY A 265 -3.41 2.11 13.52
C GLY A 265 -2.54 1.46 14.62
N LEU A 266 -1.90 0.31 14.37
CA LEU A 266 -1.03 -0.33 15.35
C LEU A 266 0.15 0.59 15.72
N LYS A 267 0.45 0.66 17.03
CA LYS A 267 1.59 1.39 17.58
C LYS A 267 2.47 0.44 18.38
N ARG A 268 3.71 0.82 18.64
CA ARG A 268 4.62 0.04 19.50
C ARG A 268 4.11 0.02 20.93
N ALA A 269 4.20 -1.14 21.57
CA ALA A 269 3.74 -1.32 22.93
C ALA A 269 4.48 -0.38 23.91
N GLY A 270 3.71 0.37 24.69
CA GLY A 270 4.26 1.27 25.71
C GLY A 270 4.94 2.53 25.19
N LEU A 271 4.94 2.77 23.88
CA LEU A 271 5.53 3.98 23.29
C LEU A 271 4.41 4.84 22.68
N PRO A 272 4.29 6.10 23.07
CA PRO A 272 3.26 7.01 22.55
C PRO A 272 3.68 7.67 21.22
N GLU A 273 4.12 6.87 20.25
CA GLU A 273 4.41 7.41 18.92
C GLU A 273 3.17 8.15 18.38
N SER A 274 3.40 9.26 17.70
CA SER A 274 2.34 10.05 17.08
C SER A 274 1.74 9.32 15.87
N TRP A 275 2.56 8.58 15.14
CA TRP A 275 2.16 7.84 13.93
C TRP A 275 2.09 6.33 14.15
N PRO A 276 1.17 5.62 13.47
CA PRO A 276 1.17 4.16 13.45
C PRO A 276 2.45 3.59 12.81
N VAL A 277 2.87 2.39 13.25
CA VAL A 277 4.11 1.76 12.74
C VAL A 277 4.05 1.45 11.24
N MET A 278 2.85 1.21 10.70
CA MET A 278 2.60 1.00 9.27
C MET A 278 2.07 2.27 8.61
N SER A 279 2.79 3.39 8.79
CA SER A 279 2.49 4.66 8.15
C SER A 279 3.74 5.25 7.52
N LEU A 280 3.59 6.02 6.45
CA LEU A 280 4.73 6.65 5.78
C LEU A 280 5.53 7.58 6.70
N PRO A 281 4.90 8.47 7.49
CA PRO A 281 5.66 9.33 8.38
C PRO A 281 6.49 8.56 9.41
N TYR A 282 6.01 7.44 9.94
CA TYR A 282 6.78 6.58 10.83
C TYR A 282 7.93 5.87 10.10
N LEU A 283 7.62 5.22 8.96
CA LEU A 283 8.60 4.44 8.20
C LEU A 283 9.69 5.30 7.56
N LEU A 284 9.38 6.54 7.20
CA LEU A 284 10.32 7.53 6.69
C LEU A 284 11.05 8.30 7.81
N ARG A 285 10.71 8.07 9.09
CA ARG A 285 11.34 8.72 10.25
C ARG A 285 11.26 10.25 10.19
N LEU A 286 10.07 10.79 9.82
CA LEU A 286 9.89 12.22 9.58
C LEU A 286 10.04 13.06 10.84
N ASP A 287 9.69 12.50 12.00
CA ASP A 287 9.87 13.11 13.33
C ASP A 287 11.35 13.37 13.64
N GLU A 288 12.23 12.42 13.32
CA GLU A 288 13.68 12.56 13.52
C GLU A 288 14.29 13.63 12.59
N LEU A 289 13.67 13.87 11.43
CA LEU A 289 14.07 14.89 10.48
C LEU A 289 13.37 16.25 10.72
N ASN A 290 12.51 16.35 11.71
CA ASN A 290 11.64 17.52 11.95
C ASN A 290 10.88 17.94 10.66
N ILE A 291 10.23 16.96 10.01
CA ILE A 291 9.45 17.16 8.80
C ILE A 291 7.98 16.91 9.14
N GLN A 292 7.12 17.84 8.74
CA GLN A 292 5.68 17.71 8.90
C GLN A 292 5.07 16.84 7.79
N TYR A 293 4.10 16.01 8.14
CA TYR A 293 3.30 15.25 7.20
C TYR A 293 1.84 15.66 7.31
N VAL A 294 1.26 16.08 6.19
CA VAL A 294 -0.16 16.45 6.10
C VAL A 294 -0.91 15.32 5.43
N ASP A 295 -1.55 14.49 6.22
CA ASP A 295 -2.34 13.33 5.78
C ASP A 295 -3.76 13.70 5.31
N ALA A 296 -4.58 12.68 5.08
CA ALA A 296 -6.00 12.79 4.69
C ALA A 296 -6.25 13.19 3.22
N TYR A 297 -5.41 12.71 2.27
CA TYR A 297 -5.75 12.81 0.86
C TYR A 297 -7.20 12.28 0.61
N PRO A 298 -8.06 12.95 -0.17
CA PRO A 298 -7.78 14.13 -1.02
C PRO A 298 -7.92 15.50 -0.34
N ALA A 299 -8.21 15.55 0.95
CA ALA A 299 -8.44 16.79 1.69
C ALA A 299 -7.14 17.41 2.26
N ALA A 300 -6.02 16.69 2.19
CA ALA A 300 -4.72 17.15 2.66
C ALA A 300 -4.37 18.53 2.08
N THR A 301 -4.21 19.51 2.95
CA THR A 301 -3.95 20.91 2.57
C THR A 301 -2.98 21.56 3.53
N ASP A 302 -1.95 22.20 3.00
CA ASP A 302 -1.06 23.08 3.73
C ASP A 302 -1.20 24.51 3.22
N TRP A 303 -0.77 25.50 3.97
CA TRP A 303 -0.98 26.91 3.68
C TRP A 303 0.32 27.71 3.76
N ASP A 304 0.56 28.60 2.79
CA ASP A 304 1.63 29.59 2.87
C ASP A 304 1.16 30.82 3.66
N ASN A 305 -0.08 31.27 3.37
CA ASN A 305 -0.78 32.35 4.04
C ASN A 305 -2.31 32.12 3.98
N ALA A 306 -3.10 33.09 4.42
CA ALA A 306 -4.57 32.97 4.45
C ALA A 306 -5.23 32.79 3.07
N THR A 307 -4.53 33.10 1.98
CA THR A 307 -5.07 33.08 0.60
C THR A 307 -4.37 32.10 -0.33
N THR A 308 -3.32 31.42 0.12
CA THR A 308 -2.53 30.51 -0.72
C THR A 308 -2.46 29.12 -0.11
N ARG A 309 -3.18 28.20 -0.72
CA ARG A 309 -3.21 26.78 -0.34
C ARG A 309 -2.30 25.92 -1.19
N ASN A 310 -1.83 24.84 -0.60
CA ASN A 310 -1.00 23.83 -1.22
C ASN A 310 -1.67 22.47 -1.05
N ILE A 311 -1.87 21.75 -2.15
CA ILE A 311 -2.54 20.44 -2.18
C ILE A 311 -1.80 19.51 -3.15
N HIS A 312 -2.02 18.22 -3.03
CA HIS A 312 -1.61 17.34 -4.13
C HIS A 312 -2.53 17.52 -5.34
N GLY A 313 -3.84 17.55 -5.11
CA GLY A 313 -4.83 17.67 -6.16
C GLY A 313 -5.46 16.34 -6.56
N THR A 314 -6.58 16.43 -7.26
CA THR A 314 -7.39 15.27 -7.71
C THR A 314 -7.80 15.39 -9.16
N LYS A 315 -7.49 16.53 -9.80
CA LYS A 315 -7.94 16.84 -11.16
C LYS A 315 -6.87 16.45 -12.16
N ALA A 316 -7.28 15.74 -13.18
CA ALA A 316 -6.45 15.40 -14.31
C ALA A 316 -7.18 15.77 -15.60
N ASN A 317 -6.49 16.47 -16.49
CA ASN A 317 -6.97 16.77 -17.83
C ASN A 317 -5.91 16.30 -18.84
N SER A 318 -6.29 15.42 -19.74
CA SER A 318 -5.38 14.85 -20.74
C SER A 318 -4.71 15.88 -21.66
N ARG A 319 -5.32 17.04 -21.82
CA ARG A 319 -4.85 18.09 -22.74
C ARG A 319 -4.08 19.23 -22.06
N GLY A 320 -3.86 19.18 -20.74
CA GLY A 320 -3.25 20.28 -19.99
C GLY A 320 -4.30 21.24 -19.42
N SER A 321 -3.83 22.36 -18.83
CA SER A 321 -4.68 23.39 -18.23
C SER A 321 -5.47 22.93 -16.99
N THR A 322 -4.92 21.98 -16.22
CA THR A 322 -5.55 21.55 -14.95
C THR A 322 -5.56 22.69 -13.94
N THR A 323 -4.55 23.54 -13.96
CA THR A 323 -4.46 24.74 -13.12
C THR A 323 -5.64 25.67 -13.32
N SER A 324 -6.16 25.80 -14.54
CA SER A 324 -7.33 26.65 -14.82
C SER A 324 -8.57 26.20 -14.06
N GLN A 325 -8.73 24.90 -13.81
CA GLN A 325 -9.89 24.38 -13.07
C GLN A 325 -9.89 24.85 -11.61
N TYR A 326 -8.73 24.92 -10.98
CA TYR A 326 -8.63 25.37 -9.58
C TYR A 326 -8.93 26.86 -9.42
N VAL A 327 -8.44 27.74 -10.31
CA VAL A 327 -8.77 29.18 -10.25
C VAL A 327 -10.23 29.46 -10.59
N PHE A 328 -10.89 28.59 -11.37
CA PHE A 328 -12.32 28.74 -11.68
C PHE A 328 -13.21 28.25 -10.53
N GLU A 329 -12.80 27.25 -9.79
CA GLU A 329 -13.56 26.74 -8.64
C GLU A 329 -13.47 27.65 -7.42
N LEU A 330 -12.28 28.16 -7.12
CA LEU A 330 -12.02 28.98 -5.94
C LEU A 330 -11.33 30.29 -6.36
N PRO A 331 -12.08 31.23 -6.97
CA PRO A 331 -11.50 32.43 -7.58
C PRO A 331 -10.85 33.41 -6.59
N HIS A 332 -10.97 33.19 -5.29
CA HIS A 332 -10.39 34.03 -4.25
C HIS A 332 -9.18 33.39 -3.58
N LEU A 333 -8.79 32.21 -4.02
CA LEU A 333 -7.66 31.47 -3.47
C LEU A 333 -6.59 31.20 -4.54
N ASN A 334 -5.36 31.42 -4.16
CA ASN A 334 -4.20 30.87 -4.85
C ASN A 334 -4.08 29.38 -4.55
N THR A 335 -3.73 28.58 -5.55
CA THR A 335 -3.59 27.13 -5.37
C THR A 335 -2.32 26.63 -6.02
N TRP A 336 -1.49 25.95 -5.25
CA TRP A 336 -0.44 25.09 -5.76
C TRP A 336 -0.90 23.64 -5.73
N ALA A 337 -0.75 22.93 -6.84
CA ALA A 337 -1.17 21.54 -6.96
C ALA A 337 -0.14 20.73 -7.76
N GLY A 338 0.10 19.47 -7.36
CA GLY A 338 0.86 18.46 -8.10
C GLY A 338 -0.01 17.62 -9.02
N HIS A 339 0.18 16.31 -8.97
CA HIS A 339 -0.66 15.24 -9.56
C HIS A 339 -0.60 15.09 -11.09
N THR A 340 -0.49 16.17 -11.83
CA THR A 340 -0.54 16.10 -13.31
C THR A 340 0.82 16.12 -13.97
N HIS A 341 1.90 16.24 -13.20
CA HIS A 341 3.28 16.24 -13.65
C HIS A 341 3.59 17.31 -14.72
N ARG A 342 2.89 18.46 -14.69
CA ARG A 342 3.02 19.51 -15.70
C ARG A 342 3.42 20.82 -15.09
N VAL A 343 4.40 21.48 -15.67
CA VAL A 343 4.77 22.84 -15.29
C VAL A 343 3.76 23.80 -15.87
N GLU A 344 2.87 24.32 -15.03
CA GLU A 344 1.77 25.20 -15.44
C GLU A 344 1.55 26.33 -14.45
N VAL A 345 1.14 27.51 -14.95
CA VAL A 345 0.57 28.58 -14.14
C VAL A 345 -0.59 29.24 -14.89
N THR A 346 -1.66 29.51 -14.18
CA THR A 346 -2.84 30.20 -14.72
C THR A 346 -3.26 31.31 -13.74
N TYR A 347 -3.46 32.51 -14.26
CA TYR A 347 -3.96 33.65 -13.52
C TYR A 347 -5.42 33.93 -13.86
N ARG A 348 -6.14 34.47 -12.92
CA ARG A 348 -7.51 34.92 -13.07
C ARG A 348 -7.76 36.18 -12.29
N SER A 349 -8.44 37.14 -12.93
CA SER A 349 -8.99 38.32 -12.27
C SER A 349 -10.51 38.24 -12.27
N VAL A 350 -11.14 38.55 -11.14
CA VAL A 350 -12.59 38.66 -10.99
C VAL A 350 -12.92 39.98 -10.30
N MET A 351 -14.11 40.49 -10.54
CA MET A 351 -14.61 41.68 -9.85
C MET A 351 -15.16 41.26 -8.48
N GLY A 352 -14.66 41.88 -7.45
CA GLY A 352 -15.17 41.73 -6.09
C GLY A 352 -16.49 42.49 -5.86
N ALA A 353 -17.09 42.31 -4.69
CA ALA A 353 -18.41 42.84 -4.37
C ALA A 353 -18.49 44.39 -4.35
N ARG A 354 -17.34 45.04 -4.23
CA ARG A 354 -17.25 46.53 -4.21
C ARG A 354 -16.68 47.11 -5.48
N GLY A 355 -16.50 46.26 -6.54
CA GLY A 355 -15.93 46.65 -7.81
C GLY A 355 -14.40 46.59 -7.88
N GLU A 356 -13.74 46.15 -6.81
CA GLU A 356 -12.30 45.92 -6.77
C GLU A 356 -11.91 44.72 -7.66
N ALA A 357 -10.69 44.70 -8.23
CA ALA A 357 -10.13 43.54 -8.88
C ALA A 357 -9.57 42.59 -7.83
N ILE A 358 -10.01 41.32 -7.85
CA ILE A 358 -9.45 40.23 -7.08
C ILE A 358 -8.68 39.36 -8.05
N GLU A 359 -7.39 39.24 -7.82
CA GLU A 359 -6.52 38.39 -8.62
C GLU A 359 -6.18 37.10 -7.86
N SER A 360 -6.16 36.00 -8.55
CA SER A 360 -5.72 34.70 -8.03
C SER A 360 -4.96 33.93 -9.09
N TYR A 361 -4.22 32.94 -8.64
CA TYR A 361 -3.52 32.02 -9.54
C TYR A 361 -3.69 30.57 -9.13
N SER A 362 -3.45 29.66 -10.05
CA SER A 362 -3.10 28.30 -9.76
C SER A 362 -1.82 27.92 -10.48
N ALA A 363 -0.94 27.21 -9.78
CA ALA A 363 0.34 26.77 -10.30
C ALA A 363 0.56 25.28 -10.02
N ASN A 364 1.30 24.64 -10.93
CA ASN A 364 1.78 23.29 -10.76
C ASN A 364 3.30 23.29 -11.04
N PRO A 365 4.12 22.76 -10.11
CA PRO A 365 5.58 22.79 -10.25
C PRO A 365 6.12 21.76 -11.26
N GLY A 366 5.28 20.87 -11.80
CA GLY A 366 5.71 19.71 -12.55
C GLY A 366 6.01 18.52 -11.64
N CYS A 367 6.94 17.67 -12.02
CA CYS A 367 7.33 16.48 -11.27
C CYS A 367 8.86 16.39 -11.09
N LEU A 368 9.28 15.49 -10.20
CA LEU A 368 10.69 15.11 -10.01
C LEU A 368 10.93 13.64 -10.39
N CYS A 369 9.92 12.98 -10.97
CA CYS A 369 10.03 11.64 -11.50
C CYS A 369 10.54 11.63 -12.95
N ARG A 370 10.83 10.43 -13.44
CA ARG A 370 11.18 10.22 -14.86
C ARG A 370 9.98 10.53 -15.76
N VAL A 371 10.29 11.08 -16.94
CA VAL A 371 9.30 11.49 -17.95
C VAL A 371 9.41 10.68 -19.25
N ASP A 372 10.16 9.58 -19.20
CA ASP A 372 10.44 8.69 -20.34
C ASP A 372 9.47 7.51 -20.45
N GLY A 373 8.43 7.46 -19.62
CA GLY A 373 7.45 6.36 -19.57
C GLY A 373 7.78 5.26 -18.58
N ALA A 374 8.83 5.42 -17.73
CA ALA A 374 9.20 4.43 -16.71
C ALA A 374 8.20 4.33 -15.56
N VAL A 375 7.59 5.44 -15.18
CA VAL A 375 6.63 5.49 -14.07
C VAL A 375 5.39 4.68 -14.42
N PRO A 376 4.94 3.74 -13.56
CA PRO A 376 3.72 2.98 -13.77
C PRO A 376 2.50 3.90 -13.75
N SER A 377 2.03 4.29 -14.91
CA SER A 377 0.82 5.08 -15.10
C SER A 377 -0.17 4.34 -15.98
N VAL A 378 -1.38 4.89 -16.16
CA VAL A 378 -2.39 4.32 -17.08
C VAL A 378 -1.82 4.11 -18.48
N ASN A 379 -0.85 4.90 -18.85
CA ASN A 379 -0.24 4.90 -20.19
C ASN A 379 1.23 4.47 -20.18
N GLY A 380 1.93 4.50 -19.05
CA GLY A 380 3.33 4.09 -18.96
C GLY A 380 3.47 2.57 -18.91
N ALA A 381 4.38 2.03 -19.69
CA ALA A 381 4.79 0.64 -19.61
C ALA A 381 6.26 0.51 -19.97
N ILE A 382 6.97 -0.31 -19.24
CA ILE A 382 8.33 -0.72 -19.55
C ILE A 382 8.34 -2.24 -19.72
N SER A 383 9.05 -2.74 -20.75
CA SER A 383 9.31 -4.16 -20.95
C SER A 383 10.22 -4.71 -19.85
N ALA A 384 10.24 -6.02 -19.66
CA ALA A 384 11.05 -6.70 -18.65
C ALA A 384 12.56 -6.45 -18.77
N ASP A 385 13.03 -6.07 -19.95
CA ASP A 385 14.42 -5.68 -20.24
C ASP A 385 14.71 -4.20 -19.93
N GLY A 386 13.74 -3.44 -19.40
CA GLY A 386 13.89 -2.02 -19.08
C GLY A 386 13.60 -1.08 -20.27
N THR A 387 13.24 -1.60 -21.44
CA THR A 387 12.91 -0.77 -22.61
C THR A 387 11.53 -0.14 -22.43
N ALA A 388 11.42 1.19 -22.62
CA ALA A 388 10.13 1.87 -22.61
C ALA A 388 9.25 1.34 -23.74
N ALA A 389 8.13 0.70 -23.37
CA ALA A 389 7.16 0.19 -24.33
C ALA A 389 6.28 1.29 -24.90
N ARG A 390 6.49 2.56 -24.48
CA ARG A 390 5.59 3.64 -24.81
C ARG A 390 6.15 5.04 -24.83
N VAL A 391 5.39 5.85 -25.56
CA VAL A 391 5.58 7.26 -25.80
C VAL A 391 5.51 8.06 -24.50
N VAL A 392 6.42 9.01 -24.39
CA VAL A 392 6.48 10.09 -23.41
C VAL A 392 5.10 10.74 -23.23
N GLU A 393 4.62 10.80 -22.00
CA GLU A 393 3.44 11.57 -21.64
C GLU A 393 3.73 13.09 -21.66
N ASN A 394 2.69 13.92 -21.64
CA ASN A 394 2.85 15.37 -21.55
C ASN A 394 3.22 15.78 -20.11
N TRP A 395 4.38 15.31 -19.65
CA TRP A 395 4.94 15.60 -18.33
C TRP A 395 6.19 16.47 -18.44
N GLN A 396 6.43 17.28 -17.46
CA GLN A 396 7.62 18.11 -17.36
C GLN A 396 8.19 18.08 -15.96
N GLN A 397 9.48 17.86 -15.88
CA GLN A 397 10.22 18.04 -14.64
C GLN A 397 10.37 19.52 -14.32
N GLY A 398 10.22 19.85 -13.03
CA GLY A 398 10.32 21.22 -12.57
C GLY A 398 10.09 21.39 -11.07
N PHE A 399 10.06 22.64 -10.67
CA PHE A 399 9.80 23.08 -9.30
C PHE A 399 9.19 24.47 -9.31
N GLY A 400 8.62 24.87 -8.17
CA GLY A 400 8.02 26.19 -7.97
C GLY A 400 8.72 27.00 -6.89
N LEU A 401 8.74 28.32 -7.06
CA LEU A 401 9.08 29.29 -6.04
C LEU A 401 7.85 30.17 -5.77
N ALA A 402 7.51 30.36 -4.51
CA ALA A 402 6.48 31.28 -4.09
C ALA A 402 7.08 32.31 -3.12
N TYR A 403 7.16 33.58 -3.55
CA TYR A 403 7.43 34.67 -2.61
C TYR A 403 6.12 35.12 -2.01
N TYR A 404 6.01 35.17 -0.69
CA TYR A 404 4.75 35.45 -0.02
C TYR A 404 4.95 36.25 1.29
N ASN A 405 3.91 36.94 1.67
CA ASN A 405 3.69 37.55 2.98
C ASN A 405 2.28 37.17 3.48
N ASP A 406 1.77 37.83 4.48
CA ASP A 406 0.48 37.49 5.08
C ASP A 406 -0.72 37.69 4.12
N THR A 407 -0.58 38.50 3.07
CA THR A 407 -1.68 38.89 2.15
C THR A 407 -1.42 38.57 0.69
N GLU A 408 -0.19 38.44 0.29
CA GLU A 408 0.23 38.31 -1.11
C GLU A 408 1.03 37.05 -1.35
N SER A 409 0.98 36.54 -2.57
CA SER A 409 1.81 35.42 -3.02
C SER A 409 2.10 35.54 -4.53
N TRP A 410 3.38 35.36 -4.90
CA TRP A 410 3.89 35.52 -6.26
C TRP A 410 4.50 34.19 -6.71
N PRO A 411 3.85 33.47 -7.68
CA PRO A 411 4.32 32.19 -8.15
C PRO A 411 5.32 32.32 -9.31
N TYR A 412 6.35 31.49 -9.24
CA TYR A 412 7.32 31.27 -10.32
C TYR A 412 7.48 29.78 -10.51
N VAL A 413 7.41 29.28 -11.73
CA VAL A 413 7.61 27.88 -12.06
C VAL A 413 8.80 27.73 -12.99
N TYR A 414 9.68 26.78 -12.69
CA TYR A 414 10.91 26.56 -13.44
C TYR A 414 10.97 25.11 -13.90
N ARG A 415 11.46 24.91 -15.12
CA ARG A 415 11.65 23.59 -15.68
C ARG A 415 13.03 23.04 -15.33
N ILE A 416 13.09 21.74 -15.09
CA ILE A 416 14.33 20.98 -15.09
C ILE A 416 14.42 20.25 -16.44
N ARG A 417 15.59 20.30 -17.05
CA ARG A 417 15.88 19.62 -18.33
C ARG A 417 17.29 19.06 -18.28
N ASP A 418 17.41 17.77 -18.52
CA ASP A 418 18.70 17.07 -18.57
C ASP A 418 19.55 17.36 -17.31
N GLY A 419 18.94 17.25 -16.11
CA GLY A 419 19.58 17.53 -14.83
C GLY A 419 20.01 18.99 -14.61
N ARG A 420 19.35 19.97 -15.25
CA ARG A 420 19.68 21.40 -15.14
C ARG A 420 18.42 22.25 -15.06
N ALA A 421 18.49 23.34 -14.31
CA ALA A 421 17.49 24.39 -14.26
C ALA A 421 18.15 25.76 -14.54
N LEU A 422 17.39 26.66 -15.13
CA LEU A 422 17.79 28.05 -15.32
C LEU A 422 16.90 28.96 -14.49
N ILE A 423 17.46 29.70 -13.54
CA ILE A 423 16.76 30.68 -12.72
C ILE A 423 17.43 32.03 -12.96
N ASP A 424 16.68 32.98 -13.50
CA ASP A 424 17.15 34.33 -13.79
C ASP A 424 18.47 34.34 -14.61
N GLY A 425 18.61 33.38 -15.53
CA GLY A 425 19.81 33.24 -16.36
C GLY A 425 20.98 32.49 -15.73
N MET A 426 20.88 32.12 -14.45
CA MET A 426 21.88 31.29 -13.76
C MET A 426 21.49 29.80 -13.91
N GLU A 427 22.47 28.98 -14.29
CA GLU A 427 22.35 27.56 -14.37
C GLU A 427 22.61 26.93 -12.99
N ILE A 428 21.67 26.03 -12.57
CA ILE A 428 21.85 25.14 -11.43
C ILE A 428 21.77 23.73 -11.97
N ALA A 429 22.80 22.93 -11.73
CA ALA A 429 22.91 21.54 -12.19
C ALA A 429 23.09 20.59 -11.00
N ALA A 430 22.76 19.30 -11.22
CA ALA A 430 22.93 18.21 -10.27
C ALA A 430 24.39 17.82 -10.09
#